data_3b9e6d46b0fa5ee99ac604a18f4a1854
#
_entry.id   3b9e6d46b0fa5ee99ac604a18f4a1854
#
_cell.length_a   1.000
_cell.length_b   1.000
_cell.length_c   1.000
_cell.angle_alpha   90.00
_cell.angle_beta   90.00
_cell.angle_gamma   90.00
#
_symmetry.space_group_name_H-M   'P 1'
#
loop_
_entity.id
_entity.type
_entity.pdbx_description
1 polymer ?
#
loop_
_entity_poly.entity_id
_entity_poly.type
_entity_poly.pdbx_seq_one_letter_code
_entity_poly.pdbx_strand_id
1 'polypeptide(L)'
;MKSLVPLVVFAVHLASCSLDPLAKALGLNSPFLDDRAEQTHDYVQWLFPLDEPSGSVQGAPVLSDLDIDEIKKSPAAQAYLIKASEWFFQFLNRNQRWVAKYDHKQLRITRAIRSLRLLVGDIEADNFRQSIFDYLGEDVDLIGEKAKSFWKGA
;
A
#
# COMPACT_ATOMS: atom_id res chain seq x y z
N MET A 1 10.65 -23.91 -2.26
CA MET A 1 9.97 -22.64 -1.98
C MET A 1 9.32 -22.18 -3.28
N LYS A 2 7.99 -22.13 -3.33
CA LYS A 2 7.28 -21.65 -4.53
C LYS A 2 7.46 -20.13 -4.58
N SER A 3 8.12 -19.63 -5.62
CA SER A 3 8.22 -18.21 -5.93
C SER A 3 6.81 -17.61 -5.98
N LEU A 4 6.55 -16.59 -5.18
CA LEU A 4 5.29 -15.84 -5.18
C LEU A 4 5.22 -14.79 -6.29
N VAL A 5 6.29 -14.69 -7.10
CA VAL A 5 6.36 -13.91 -8.35
C VAL A 5 5.11 -14.07 -9.23
N PRO A 6 4.46 -15.27 -9.32
CA PRO A 6 3.28 -15.37 -10.18
C PRO A 6 2.13 -14.46 -9.81
N LEU A 7 1.97 -14.05 -8.54
CA LEU A 7 0.79 -13.28 -8.14
C LEU A 7 0.98 -11.77 -8.30
N VAL A 8 2.15 -11.23 -7.95
CA VAL A 8 2.47 -9.81 -8.19
C VAL A 8 2.74 -9.59 -9.68
N VAL A 9 3.48 -10.50 -10.34
CA VAL A 9 3.70 -10.47 -11.79
C VAL A 9 2.42 -10.83 -12.56
N PHE A 10 1.58 -11.71 -12.05
CA PHE A 10 0.28 -12.02 -12.64
C PHE A 10 -0.71 -10.85 -12.49
N ALA A 11 -0.72 -10.20 -11.33
CA ALA A 11 -1.45 -8.95 -11.13
C ALA A 11 -0.94 -7.83 -12.05
N VAL A 12 0.35 -7.76 -12.27
CA VAL A 12 1.04 -6.81 -13.15
C VAL A 12 0.82 -7.15 -14.63
N HIS A 13 0.77 -8.43 -15.02
CA HIS A 13 0.47 -8.86 -16.39
C HIS A 13 -0.99 -8.62 -16.78
N LEU A 14 -1.91 -8.73 -15.81
CA LEU A 14 -3.32 -8.37 -16.02
C LEU A 14 -3.53 -6.85 -16.04
N ALA A 15 -2.68 -6.06 -15.40
CA ALA A 15 -2.74 -4.60 -15.39
C ALA A 15 -2.34 -3.96 -16.75
N SER A 16 -1.77 -4.72 -17.68
CA SER A 16 -1.45 -4.20 -19.00
C SER A 16 -2.69 -3.94 -19.89
N CYS A 17 -3.89 -4.40 -19.48
CA CYS A 17 -5.13 -4.20 -20.22
C CYS A 17 -6.18 -3.31 -19.55
N SER A 18 -6.17 -3.16 -18.27
CA SER A 18 -6.88 -2.16 -17.44
C SER A 18 -6.75 -2.56 -15.96
N LEU A 19 -6.71 -1.61 -15.05
CA LEU A 19 -6.78 -1.86 -13.60
C LEU A 19 -8.10 -2.50 -13.17
N ASP A 20 -9.09 -2.48 -14.04
CA ASP A 20 -10.44 -2.97 -13.80
C ASP A 20 -10.53 -4.44 -13.35
N PRO A 21 -9.78 -5.42 -13.92
CA PRO A 21 -9.94 -6.81 -13.48
C PRO A 21 -9.34 -7.07 -12.11
N LEU A 22 -8.22 -6.43 -11.76
CA LEU A 22 -7.60 -6.62 -10.45
C LEU A 22 -8.28 -5.77 -9.38
N ALA A 23 -8.59 -4.52 -9.71
CA ALA A 23 -9.45 -3.68 -8.90
C ALA A 23 -10.79 -4.37 -8.66
N LYS A 24 -11.38 -4.98 -9.70
CA LYS A 24 -12.63 -5.74 -9.62
C LYS A 24 -12.47 -7.07 -8.88
N ALA A 25 -11.38 -7.80 -9.07
CA ALA A 25 -11.07 -9.04 -8.35
C ALA A 25 -10.69 -8.80 -6.88
N LEU A 26 -10.05 -7.68 -6.59
CA LEU A 26 -9.78 -7.19 -5.23
C LEU A 26 -10.94 -6.32 -4.71
N GLY A 27 -11.91 -6.05 -5.58
CA GLY A 27 -13.05 -5.28 -5.22
C GLY A 27 -12.77 -3.77 -5.02
N LEU A 28 -11.84 -3.15 -5.70
CA LEU A 28 -11.35 -1.79 -5.45
C LEU A 28 -12.18 -0.64 -6.08
N ASN A 29 -13.27 -0.94 -6.78
CA ASN A 29 -14.04 0.04 -7.56
C ASN A 29 -15.44 0.39 -7.03
N SER A 30 -15.75 0.10 -5.77
CA SER A 30 -17.09 0.37 -5.23
C SER A 30 -17.02 0.83 -3.77
N PRO A 31 -17.88 1.76 -3.33
CA PRO A 31 -18.04 2.10 -1.91
C PRO A 31 -18.31 0.88 -1.02
N PHE A 32 -18.90 -0.18 -1.60
CA PHE A 32 -19.10 -1.48 -0.94
C PHE A 32 -17.79 -2.18 -0.52
N LEU A 33 -16.66 -1.71 -1.03
CA LEU A 33 -15.35 -2.31 -0.83
C LEU A 33 -14.58 -1.64 0.28
N ASP A 34 -14.92 -0.41 0.62
CA ASP A 34 -14.38 0.24 1.80
C ASP A 34 -14.80 -0.57 3.05
N ASP A 35 -16.03 -1.08 3.11
CA ASP A 35 -16.49 -1.95 4.20
C ASP A 35 -15.76 -3.30 4.21
N ARG A 36 -15.48 -3.88 3.04
CA ARG A 36 -14.68 -5.10 2.93
C ARG A 36 -13.22 -4.86 3.28
N ALA A 37 -12.63 -3.74 2.84
CA ALA A 37 -11.28 -3.36 3.19
C ALA A 37 -11.13 -3.08 4.70
N GLU A 38 -12.17 -2.59 5.36
CA GLU A 38 -12.22 -2.48 6.82
C GLU A 38 -12.26 -3.85 7.51
N GLN A 39 -12.93 -4.83 6.91
CA GLN A 39 -13.11 -6.17 7.47
C GLN A 39 -11.97 -7.13 7.09
N THR A 40 -11.31 -6.90 5.94
CA THR A 40 -10.24 -7.76 5.42
C THR A 40 -8.89 -7.14 5.78
N HIS A 41 -8.24 -7.63 6.81
CA HIS A 41 -7.03 -7.04 7.38
C HIS A 41 -5.74 -7.32 6.58
N ASP A 42 -5.78 -8.17 5.57
CA ASP A 42 -4.59 -8.68 4.86
C ASP A 42 -4.33 -8.06 3.48
N TYR A 43 -5.30 -7.35 2.90
CA TYR A 43 -5.17 -6.81 1.54
C TYR A 43 -3.98 -5.84 1.36
N VAL A 44 -3.63 -5.08 2.39
CA VAL A 44 -2.53 -4.10 2.33
C VAL A 44 -1.19 -4.77 2.10
N GLN A 45 -0.99 -5.98 2.63
CA GLN A 45 0.23 -6.75 2.44
C GLN A 45 0.40 -7.22 0.99
N TRP A 46 -0.69 -7.39 0.26
CA TRP A 46 -0.69 -7.75 -1.16
C TRP A 46 -0.56 -6.52 -2.07
N LEU A 47 -1.19 -5.39 -1.70
CA LEU A 47 -1.05 -4.14 -2.42
C LEU A 47 0.34 -3.52 -2.28
N PHE A 48 0.93 -3.63 -1.08
CA PHE A 48 2.21 -3.05 -0.72
C PHE A 48 3.14 -4.13 -0.14
N PRO A 49 3.67 -5.03 -0.99
CA PRO A 49 4.56 -6.08 -0.55
C PRO A 49 5.92 -5.51 -0.13
N LEU A 50 6.60 -6.23 0.77
CA LEU A 50 7.92 -5.90 1.27
C LEU A 50 8.84 -7.13 1.19
N ASP A 51 10.12 -6.90 1.40
CA ASP A 51 11.18 -7.92 1.52
C ASP A 51 11.31 -8.52 2.92
N GLU A 52 10.36 -8.21 3.80
CA GLU A 52 10.30 -8.73 5.16
C GLU A 52 8.93 -9.34 5.48
N PRO A 53 8.87 -10.33 6.39
CA PRO A 53 7.61 -10.94 6.83
C PRO A 53 6.70 -9.90 7.50
N SER A 54 5.39 -10.06 7.29
CA SER A 54 4.40 -9.29 8.04
C SER A 54 4.28 -9.82 9.47
N GLY A 55 4.40 -8.94 10.46
CA GLY A 55 4.16 -9.30 11.87
C GLY A 55 2.69 -9.55 12.21
N SER A 56 1.76 -9.12 11.36
CA SER A 56 0.31 -9.18 11.61
C SER A 56 -0.43 -10.17 10.71
N VAL A 57 0.14 -10.53 9.55
CA VAL A 57 -0.50 -11.42 8.57
C VAL A 57 0.42 -12.57 8.21
N GLN A 58 0.09 -13.74 8.71
CA GLN A 58 0.81 -14.96 8.39
C GLN A 58 0.56 -15.37 6.92
N GLY A 59 1.63 -15.71 6.20
CA GLY A 59 1.53 -16.09 4.78
C GLY A 59 1.45 -14.90 3.81
N ALA A 60 1.58 -13.67 4.29
CA ALA A 60 1.75 -12.49 3.43
C ALA A 60 2.98 -12.63 2.53
N PRO A 61 2.97 -12.08 1.30
CA PRO A 61 4.09 -12.19 0.39
C PRO A 61 5.34 -11.51 0.96
N VAL A 62 6.48 -12.19 0.79
CA VAL A 62 7.81 -11.65 1.08
C VAL A 62 8.60 -11.67 -0.21
N LEU A 63 9.06 -10.50 -0.65
CA LEU A 63 9.78 -10.35 -1.91
C LEU A 63 11.24 -10.83 -1.76
N SER A 64 11.71 -11.57 -2.76
CA SER A 64 13.14 -11.82 -2.94
C SER A 64 13.80 -10.67 -3.70
N ASP A 65 15.14 -10.62 -3.70
CA ASP A 65 15.88 -9.63 -4.49
C ASP A 65 15.54 -9.69 -5.97
N LEU A 66 15.29 -10.90 -6.51
CA LEU A 66 14.86 -11.09 -7.91
C LEU A 66 13.47 -10.49 -8.15
N ASP A 67 12.52 -10.68 -7.22
CA ASP A 67 11.19 -10.10 -7.32
C ASP A 67 11.26 -8.56 -7.35
N ILE A 68 12.08 -7.99 -6.48
CA ILE A 68 12.30 -6.53 -6.41
C ILE A 68 12.87 -6.01 -7.72
N ASP A 69 13.89 -6.68 -8.26
CA ASP A 69 14.53 -6.30 -9.53
C ASP A 69 13.55 -6.38 -10.71
N GLU A 70 12.73 -7.41 -10.76
CA GLU A 70 11.71 -7.56 -11.81
C GLU A 70 10.63 -6.47 -11.70
N ILE A 71 10.14 -6.20 -10.51
CA ILE A 71 9.14 -5.13 -10.27
C ILE A 71 9.72 -3.76 -10.67
N LYS A 72 10.96 -3.45 -10.27
CA LYS A 72 11.61 -2.18 -10.63
C LYS A 72 11.80 -1.98 -12.14
N LYS A 73 11.97 -3.05 -12.90
CA LYS A 73 12.12 -3.02 -14.35
C LYS A 73 10.80 -3.04 -15.13
N SER A 74 9.68 -3.26 -14.46
CA SER A 74 8.37 -3.38 -15.09
C SER A 74 7.58 -2.05 -15.01
N PRO A 75 7.40 -1.33 -16.13
CA PRO A 75 6.56 -0.12 -16.15
C PRO A 75 5.13 -0.38 -15.68
N ALA A 76 4.58 -1.55 -15.98
CA ALA A 76 3.23 -1.95 -15.56
C ALA A 76 3.14 -2.13 -14.04
N ALA A 77 4.17 -2.76 -13.41
CA ALA A 77 4.24 -2.89 -11.96
C ALA A 77 4.38 -1.53 -11.27
N GLN A 78 5.20 -0.66 -11.82
CA GLN A 78 5.38 0.71 -11.34
C GLN A 78 4.04 1.48 -11.36
N ALA A 79 3.36 1.47 -12.50
CA ALA A 79 2.06 2.12 -12.66
C ALA A 79 1.01 1.54 -11.69
N TYR A 80 1.02 0.23 -11.48
CA TYR A 80 0.12 -0.43 -10.53
C TYR A 80 0.34 0.05 -9.10
N LEU A 81 1.59 0.08 -8.63
CA LEU A 81 1.92 0.51 -7.27
C LEU A 81 1.52 1.98 -7.01
N ILE A 82 1.75 2.85 -7.98
CA ILE A 82 1.34 4.26 -7.92
C ILE A 82 -0.18 4.35 -7.78
N LYS A 83 -0.94 3.65 -8.63
CA LYS A 83 -2.40 3.66 -8.56
C LYS A 83 -2.94 3.01 -7.29
N ALA A 84 -2.29 1.96 -6.77
CA ALA A 84 -2.63 1.38 -5.48
C ALA A 84 -2.47 2.39 -4.34
N SER A 85 -1.42 3.22 -4.38
CA SER A 85 -1.21 4.28 -3.40
C SER A 85 -2.27 5.38 -3.51
N GLU A 86 -2.64 5.79 -4.71
CA GLU A 86 -3.73 6.75 -4.95
C GLU A 86 -5.07 6.22 -4.41
N TRP A 87 -5.39 4.96 -4.70
CA TRP A 87 -6.59 4.33 -4.17
C TRP A 87 -6.56 4.26 -2.64
N PHE A 88 -5.44 3.87 -2.05
CA PHE A 88 -5.32 3.78 -0.60
C PHE A 88 -5.47 5.14 0.06
N PHE A 89 -4.91 6.20 -0.52
CA PHE A 89 -5.10 7.56 -0.07
C PHE A 89 -6.59 7.96 -0.09
N GLN A 90 -7.30 7.68 -1.18
CA GLN A 90 -8.74 7.95 -1.28
C GLN A 90 -9.56 7.13 -0.28
N PHE A 91 -9.17 5.88 -0.04
CA PHE A 91 -9.78 5.05 1.01
C PHE A 91 -9.61 5.67 2.40
N LEU A 92 -8.43 6.17 2.73
CA LEU A 92 -8.18 6.86 3.99
C LEU A 92 -9.02 8.14 4.13
N ASN A 93 -9.19 8.89 3.05
CA ASN A 93 -10.01 10.11 3.05
C ASN A 93 -11.50 9.83 3.28
N ARG A 94 -12.00 8.71 2.78
CA ARG A 94 -13.38 8.28 3.00
C ARG A 94 -13.61 7.70 4.40
N ASN A 95 -12.56 7.20 5.05
CA ASN A 95 -12.63 6.46 6.33
C ASN A 95 -11.75 7.13 7.38
N GLN A 96 -12.12 8.30 7.84
CA GLN A 96 -11.30 9.21 8.66
C GLN A 96 -11.05 8.76 10.11
N ARG A 97 -11.59 7.62 10.55
CA ARG A 97 -11.41 7.10 11.93
C ARG A 97 -9.95 6.89 12.32
N TRP A 98 -9.05 6.77 11.34
CA TRP A 98 -7.62 6.62 11.57
C TRP A 98 -6.94 7.91 12.07
N VAL A 99 -7.61 9.07 11.92
CA VAL A 99 -7.13 10.36 12.46
C VAL A 99 -7.39 10.35 13.96
N ALA A 100 -6.54 9.67 14.67
CA ALA A 100 -6.61 9.44 16.11
C ALA A 100 -5.21 9.18 16.66
N LYS A 101 -5.08 9.16 17.99
CA LYS A 101 -3.79 8.89 18.64
C LYS A 101 -3.21 7.52 18.26
N TYR A 102 -4.08 6.51 18.10
CA TYR A 102 -3.70 5.14 17.70
C TYR A 102 -4.76 4.56 16.79
N ASP A 103 -4.33 4.06 15.64
CA ASP A 103 -5.16 3.27 14.72
C ASP A 103 -4.26 2.33 13.89
N HIS A 104 -4.72 1.12 13.61
CA HIS A 104 -3.96 0.14 12.81
C HIS A 104 -3.72 0.59 11.36
N LYS A 105 -4.54 1.49 10.81
CA LYS A 105 -4.32 2.10 9.49
C LYS A 105 -3.04 2.93 9.44
N GLN A 106 -2.60 3.47 10.57
CA GLN A 106 -1.33 4.21 10.65
C GLN A 106 -0.13 3.31 10.34
N LEU A 107 -0.15 2.05 10.75
CA LEU A 107 0.86 1.04 10.37
C LEU A 107 0.78 0.68 8.90
N ARG A 108 -0.42 0.66 8.32
CA ARG A 108 -0.62 0.42 6.88
C ARG A 108 -0.07 1.57 6.04
N ILE A 109 -0.19 2.81 6.49
CA ILE A 109 0.44 3.98 5.86
C ILE A 109 1.97 3.80 5.85
N THR A 110 2.58 3.41 6.96
CA THR A 110 4.01 3.12 7.04
C THR A 110 4.42 2.07 6.02
N ARG A 111 3.65 0.99 5.91
CA ARG A 111 3.91 -0.08 4.96
C ARG A 111 3.83 0.40 3.50
N ALA A 112 2.83 1.20 3.17
CA ALA A 112 2.68 1.77 1.83
C ALA A 112 3.87 2.65 1.45
N ILE A 113 4.33 3.53 2.35
CA ILE A 113 5.50 4.38 2.12
C ILE A 113 6.75 3.51 1.87
N ARG A 114 6.99 2.50 2.72
CA ARG A 114 8.15 1.61 2.59
C ARG A 114 8.13 0.80 1.29
N SER A 115 6.98 0.26 0.92
CA SER A 115 6.82 -0.49 -0.33
C SER A 115 7.03 0.39 -1.57
N LEU A 116 6.48 1.60 -1.59
CA LEU A 116 6.74 2.56 -2.66
C LEU A 116 8.22 2.91 -2.76
N ARG A 117 8.89 3.15 -1.62
CA ARG A 117 10.32 3.47 -1.60
C ARG A 117 11.17 2.31 -2.13
N LEU A 118 10.85 1.09 -1.70
CA LEU A 118 11.56 -0.11 -2.12
C LEU A 118 11.38 -0.41 -3.61
N LEU A 119 10.16 -0.26 -4.14
CA LEU A 119 9.77 -0.80 -5.44
C LEU A 119 9.65 0.24 -6.55
N VAL A 120 9.30 1.48 -6.20
CA VAL A 120 9.10 2.57 -7.18
C VAL A 120 10.21 3.60 -7.07
N GLY A 121 10.43 4.14 -5.89
CA GLY A 121 11.51 5.10 -5.62
C GLY A 121 11.14 6.14 -4.58
N ASP A 122 12.14 6.95 -4.22
CA ASP A 122 12.01 7.94 -3.14
C ASP A 122 10.98 9.03 -3.46
N ILE A 123 10.92 9.47 -4.70
CA ILE A 123 10.01 10.55 -5.13
C ILE A 123 8.56 10.16 -4.86
N GLU A 124 8.14 8.97 -5.31
CA GLU A 124 6.76 8.51 -5.15
C GLU A 124 6.42 8.21 -3.68
N ALA A 125 7.36 7.64 -2.94
CA ALA A 125 7.20 7.41 -1.50
C ALA A 125 7.05 8.73 -0.73
N ASP A 126 7.86 9.71 -1.05
CA ASP A 126 7.82 11.04 -0.42
C ASP A 126 6.54 11.81 -0.81
N ASN A 127 6.11 11.72 -2.06
CA ASN A 127 4.85 12.31 -2.52
C ASN A 127 3.65 11.71 -1.78
N PHE A 128 3.59 10.40 -1.65
CA PHE A 128 2.52 9.75 -0.89
C PHE A 128 2.54 10.15 0.59
N ARG A 129 3.72 10.14 1.22
CA ARG A 129 3.90 10.60 2.60
C ARG A 129 3.45 12.06 2.77
N GLN A 130 3.86 12.95 1.86
CA GLN A 130 3.49 14.35 1.90
C GLN A 130 1.98 14.54 1.78
N SER A 131 1.32 13.79 0.88
CA SER A 131 -0.14 13.81 0.75
C SER A 131 -0.86 13.45 2.05
N ILE A 132 -0.31 12.51 2.84
CA ILE A 132 -0.85 12.17 4.17
C ILE A 132 -0.75 13.36 5.13
N PHE A 133 0.41 14.02 5.20
CA PHE A 133 0.60 15.18 6.06
C PHE A 133 -0.23 16.38 5.62
N ASP A 134 -0.33 16.64 4.32
CA ASP A 134 -1.16 17.72 3.76
C ASP A 134 -2.65 17.51 4.06
N TYR A 135 -3.11 16.26 3.95
CA TYR A 135 -4.47 15.89 4.31
C TYR A 135 -4.77 16.12 5.79
N LEU A 136 -3.83 15.76 6.67
CA LEU A 136 -3.99 15.97 8.11
C LEU A 136 -4.00 17.45 8.49
N GLY A 137 -3.15 18.27 7.85
CA GLY A 137 -3.04 19.67 8.20
C GLY A 137 -2.86 19.89 9.70
N GLU A 138 -3.77 20.63 10.33
CA GLU A 138 -3.75 20.86 11.78
C GLU A 138 -4.07 19.60 12.61
N ASP A 139 -4.82 18.64 12.03
CA ASP A 139 -5.17 17.38 12.69
C ASP A 139 -3.96 16.45 12.88
N VAL A 140 -2.79 16.81 12.37
CA VAL A 140 -1.53 16.07 12.60
C VAL A 140 -1.23 15.89 14.09
N ASP A 141 -1.67 16.82 14.93
CA ASP A 141 -1.47 16.75 16.38
C ASP A 141 -2.32 15.66 17.05
N LEU A 142 -3.39 15.20 16.39
CA LEU A 142 -4.20 14.06 16.83
C LEU A 142 -3.48 12.72 16.66
N ILE A 143 -2.48 12.66 15.76
CA ILE A 143 -1.71 11.45 15.48
C ILE A 143 -0.61 11.27 16.52
N GLY A 144 -0.46 10.05 17.04
CA GLY A 144 0.60 9.74 18.00
C GLY A 144 2.01 9.91 17.42
N GLU A 145 2.95 10.38 18.23
CA GLU A 145 4.33 10.65 17.81
C GLU A 145 5.03 9.42 17.23
N LYS A 146 4.72 8.22 17.74
CA LYS A 146 5.27 6.96 17.23
C LYS A 146 4.91 6.72 15.76
N ALA A 147 3.65 6.95 15.38
CA ALA A 147 3.21 6.79 14.00
C ALA A 147 3.89 7.82 13.07
N LYS A 148 3.92 9.08 13.49
CA LYS A 148 4.61 10.15 12.74
C LYS A 148 6.09 9.85 12.55
N SER A 149 6.75 9.33 13.57
CA SER A 149 8.16 8.90 13.50
C SER A 149 8.36 7.78 12.47
N PHE A 150 7.47 6.79 12.44
CA PHE A 150 7.53 5.72 11.45
C PHE A 150 7.34 6.23 10.02
N TRP A 151 6.41 7.15 9.79
CA TRP A 151 6.18 7.72 8.46
C TRP A 151 7.37 8.54 7.97
N LYS A 152 8.05 9.26 8.87
CA LYS A 152 9.25 10.05 8.54
C LYS A 152 10.47 9.17 8.27
N GLY A 153 10.55 8.00 8.90
CA GLY A 153 11.65 7.06 8.75
C GLY A 153 11.44 5.98 7.69
N ALA A 154 10.26 5.92 7.08
CA ALA A 154 9.86 4.89 6.10
C ALA A 154 10.39 5.17 4.70
#